data_783225dda3e8841ab0f2a44137960cd9
#
_entry.id   783225dda3e8841ab0f2a44137960cd9
#
_cell.length_a   1.000
_cell.length_b   1.000
_cell.length_c   1.000
_cell.angle_alpha   90.00
_cell.angle_beta   90.00
_cell.angle_gamma   90.00
#
_symmetry.space_group_name_H-M   'P 1'
#
loop_
_entity.id
_entity.type
_entity.pdbx_description
1 polymer ?
#
loop_
_entity_poly.entity_id
_entity_poly.type
_entity_poly.pdbx_seq_one_letter_code
_entity_poly.pdbx_strand_id
1 'polypeptide(L)'
;VEFKIGTTEVIPGLAEKWEVSEDGKTYTFHLRKGVKWHDNKEFKPTRELNADDVVFSFDRQKNAQNPYHKVSGGSYEYFEGMGLPELISEVKKVDDNTVQFVLTRPEAPFLADLAMDFASILSKEYADAMMKAGTPEKLDLNPIGTGPFQLQQYQKDSRIRYKAFDGYWGTKPQIDTLVFSITPDASVRYAKLQKNECQVMPYPNPADIARMKQDKSINLMEMPGLNVGYLSYNVQKKPLDDVKVRQALTYAVNKDAIIKAVYQGAGVSAKNLIPPTMWGYNDDVQDYTYDPEKAKALLKEAGLEKGFSIDL
;
A
#
# COMPACT_ATOMS: atom_id res chain seq x y z
N VAL A 1 -6.23 1.66 -12.76
CA VAL A 1 -7.36 1.44 -11.82
C VAL A 1 -7.01 2.06 -10.49
N GLU A 2 -7.99 2.28 -9.62
CA GLU A 2 -7.81 2.88 -8.29
C GLU A 2 -8.82 2.28 -7.30
N PHE A 3 -8.58 2.44 -6.01
CA PHE A 3 -9.57 2.08 -5.00
C PHE A 3 -10.61 3.21 -4.86
N LYS A 4 -11.87 2.83 -4.78
CA LYS A 4 -12.93 3.74 -4.34
C LYS A 4 -12.67 4.18 -2.91
N ILE A 5 -12.67 5.49 -2.68
CA ILE A 5 -12.33 6.08 -1.38
C ILE A 5 -13.06 5.38 -0.22
N GLY A 6 -12.30 4.97 0.79
CA GLY A 6 -12.81 4.30 2.00
C GLY A 6 -13.24 2.85 1.82
N THR A 7 -12.92 2.21 0.69
CA THR A 7 -13.27 0.81 0.42
C THR A 7 -12.10 0.05 -0.22
N THR A 8 -12.28 -1.26 -0.42
CA THR A 8 -11.38 -2.11 -1.21
C THR A 8 -11.94 -2.41 -2.62
N GLU A 9 -13.00 -1.70 -3.02
CA GLU A 9 -13.59 -1.80 -4.35
C GLU A 9 -12.70 -1.13 -5.39
N VAL A 10 -12.34 -1.88 -6.45
CA VAL A 10 -11.55 -1.35 -7.56
C VAL A 10 -12.47 -0.66 -8.56
N ILE A 11 -12.14 0.57 -8.93
CA ILE A 11 -12.89 1.39 -9.88
C ILE A 11 -11.98 1.89 -11.02
N PRO A 12 -12.56 2.38 -12.14
CA PRO A 12 -11.80 3.03 -13.20
C PRO A 12 -10.98 4.22 -12.70
N GLY A 13 -9.73 4.31 -13.18
CA GLY A 13 -8.83 5.43 -13.00
C GLY A 13 -8.24 5.86 -14.35
N LEU A 14 -6.93 5.67 -14.56
CA LEU A 14 -6.27 5.89 -15.86
C LEU A 14 -6.77 4.92 -16.93
N ALA A 15 -7.19 3.71 -16.56
CA ALA A 15 -7.98 2.84 -17.43
C ALA A 15 -9.47 3.11 -17.19
N GLU A 16 -10.23 3.39 -18.27
CA GLU A 16 -11.68 3.63 -18.21
C GLU A 16 -12.46 2.33 -18.06
N LYS A 17 -11.93 1.24 -18.60
CA LYS A 17 -12.48 -0.10 -18.53
C LYS A 17 -11.38 -1.15 -18.74
N TRP A 18 -11.69 -2.37 -18.40
CA TRP A 18 -10.85 -3.54 -18.68
C TRP A 18 -11.70 -4.77 -18.99
N GLU A 19 -11.08 -5.72 -19.65
CA GLU A 19 -11.65 -7.01 -20.00
C GLU A 19 -10.71 -8.10 -19.49
N VAL A 20 -11.26 -9.21 -19.04
CA VAL A 20 -10.51 -10.37 -18.56
C VAL A 20 -10.87 -11.56 -19.43
N SER A 21 -9.86 -12.29 -19.95
CA SER A 21 -10.08 -13.51 -20.73
C SER A 21 -10.78 -14.60 -19.90
N GLU A 22 -11.44 -15.55 -20.55
CA GLU A 22 -12.16 -16.64 -19.88
C GLU A 22 -11.28 -17.49 -18.95
N ASP A 23 -9.99 -17.64 -19.29
CA ASP A 23 -9.01 -18.35 -18.50
C ASP A 23 -8.44 -17.52 -17.33
N GLY A 24 -8.87 -16.25 -17.19
CA GLY A 24 -8.45 -15.35 -16.12
C GLY A 24 -6.98 -14.88 -16.19
N LYS A 25 -6.31 -15.07 -17.33
CA LYS A 25 -4.87 -14.79 -17.45
C LYS A 25 -4.53 -13.55 -18.28
N THR A 26 -5.43 -13.05 -19.10
CA THR A 26 -5.18 -11.85 -19.91
C THR A 26 -6.12 -10.73 -19.49
N TYR A 27 -5.54 -9.62 -19.10
CA TYR A 27 -6.25 -8.40 -18.74
C TYR A 27 -5.98 -7.34 -19.81
N THR A 28 -7.01 -6.89 -20.51
CA THR A 28 -6.92 -5.83 -21.51
C THR A 28 -7.49 -4.54 -20.95
N PHE A 29 -6.63 -3.53 -20.77
CA PHE A 29 -7.01 -2.23 -20.23
C PHE A 29 -7.14 -1.20 -21.36
N HIS A 30 -8.25 -0.46 -21.38
CA HIS A 30 -8.47 0.67 -22.27
C HIS A 30 -8.17 1.96 -21.54
N LEU A 31 -7.10 2.63 -21.96
CA LEU A 31 -6.59 3.84 -21.28
C LEU A 31 -7.44 5.06 -21.63
N ARG A 32 -7.59 5.93 -20.65
CA ARG A 32 -8.22 7.24 -20.81
C ARG A 32 -7.42 8.10 -21.80
N LYS A 33 -8.11 8.74 -22.72
CA LYS A 33 -7.52 9.71 -23.68
C LYS A 33 -7.49 11.10 -23.06
N GLY A 34 -6.63 11.97 -23.54
CA GLY A 34 -6.55 13.36 -23.08
C GLY A 34 -5.89 13.52 -21.72
N VAL A 35 -5.18 12.51 -21.21
CA VAL A 35 -4.50 12.56 -19.90
C VAL A 35 -3.18 13.29 -20.04
N LYS A 36 -3.12 14.49 -19.48
CA LYS A 36 -1.92 15.34 -19.50
C LYS A 36 -0.98 15.02 -18.36
N TRP A 37 0.30 15.12 -18.63
CA TRP A 37 1.37 15.06 -17.65
C TRP A 37 1.60 16.41 -16.96
N HIS A 38 2.07 16.38 -15.72
CA HIS A 38 2.70 17.56 -15.08
C HIS A 38 3.94 17.97 -15.86
N ASP A 39 4.32 19.22 -15.76
CA ASP A 39 5.64 19.70 -16.12
C ASP A 39 6.50 19.96 -14.86
N ASN A 40 7.80 20.12 -15.05
CA ASN A 40 8.70 20.61 -14.01
C ASN A 40 9.78 21.52 -14.64
N LYS A 41 10.76 21.94 -13.84
CA LYS A 41 11.81 22.86 -14.31
C LYS A 41 12.73 22.24 -15.36
N GLU A 42 12.89 20.92 -15.32
CA GLU A 42 13.79 20.17 -16.20
C GLU A 42 13.08 19.67 -17.48
N PHE A 43 11.73 19.54 -17.43
CA PHE A 43 11.01 18.85 -18.49
C PHE A 43 9.60 19.39 -18.72
N LYS A 44 9.27 19.56 -19.97
CA LYS A 44 7.93 19.90 -20.42
C LYS A 44 7.44 18.79 -21.35
N PRO A 45 6.38 18.03 -20.96
CA PRO A 45 5.84 16.94 -21.77
C PRO A 45 5.37 17.44 -23.14
N THR A 46 5.61 16.63 -24.19
CA THR A 46 5.18 16.95 -25.56
C THR A 46 4.00 16.09 -26.02
N ARG A 47 3.65 15.07 -25.24
CA ARG A 47 2.51 14.19 -25.51
C ARG A 47 1.71 13.88 -24.24
N GLU A 48 0.52 13.33 -24.42
CA GLU A 48 -0.32 12.78 -23.39
C GLU A 48 0.17 11.38 -22.96
N LEU A 49 -0.39 10.87 -21.85
CA LEU A 49 -0.18 9.50 -21.39
C LEU A 49 -0.66 8.50 -22.44
N ASN A 50 0.12 7.46 -22.68
CA ASN A 50 -0.25 6.38 -23.56
C ASN A 50 0.27 5.00 -23.05
N ALA A 51 0.05 3.95 -23.82
CA ALA A 51 0.43 2.59 -23.47
C ALA A 51 1.96 2.39 -23.28
N ASP A 52 2.80 3.17 -23.92
CA ASP A 52 4.26 3.09 -23.75
C ASP A 52 4.68 3.43 -22.32
N ASP A 53 3.96 4.35 -21.66
CA ASP A 53 4.21 4.74 -20.25
C ASP A 53 3.88 3.59 -19.30
N VAL A 54 2.78 2.88 -19.56
CA VAL A 54 2.37 1.71 -18.77
C VAL A 54 3.40 0.58 -18.93
N VAL A 55 3.76 0.24 -20.17
CA VAL A 55 4.77 -0.79 -20.44
C VAL A 55 6.10 -0.45 -19.77
N PHE A 56 6.57 0.79 -19.90
CA PHE A 56 7.80 1.25 -19.26
C PHE A 56 7.76 1.11 -17.73
N SER A 57 6.66 1.50 -17.10
CA SER A 57 6.52 1.49 -15.64
C SER A 57 6.64 0.10 -15.04
N PHE A 58 6.07 -0.89 -15.68
CA PHE A 58 6.16 -2.29 -15.26
C PHE A 58 7.45 -2.99 -15.71
N ASP A 59 7.95 -2.67 -16.90
CA ASP A 59 9.25 -3.19 -17.37
C ASP A 59 10.40 -2.72 -16.47
N ARG A 60 10.36 -1.46 -15.98
CA ARG A 60 11.31 -0.95 -15.00
C ARG A 60 11.38 -1.82 -13.75
N GLN A 61 10.24 -2.26 -13.21
CA GLN A 61 10.16 -3.06 -11.99
C GLN A 61 10.54 -4.53 -12.25
N LYS A 62 10.13 -5.07 -13.39
CA LYS A 62 10.27 -6.50 -13.71
C LYS A 62 11.62 -6.87 -14.33
N ASN A 63 12.12 -6.04 -15.24
CA ASN A 63 13.22 -6.39 -16.13
C ASN A 63 14.56 -5.82 -15.64
N ALA A 64 15.41 -6.67 -15.08
CA ALA A 64 16.74 -6.29 -14.61
C ALA A 64 17.66 -5.70 -15.71
N GLN A 65 17.32 -5.87 -17.00
CA GLN A 65 18.03 -5.30 -18.14
C GLN A 65 17.50 -3.90 -18.50
N ASN A 66 16.37 -3.47 -17.94
CA ASN A 66 15.89 -2.11 -18.12
C ASN A 66 16.89 -1.12 -17.51
N PRO A 67 17.36 -0.10 -18.27
CA PRO A 67 18.36 0.86 -17.76
C PRO A 67 17.90 1.59 -16.51
N TYR A 68 16.60 1.71 -16.28
CA TYR A 68 16.02 2.32 -15.10
C TYR A 68 15.85 1.38 -13.90
N HIS A 69 16.00 0.06 -14.09
CA HIS A 69 15.74 -0.91 -13.03
C HIS A 69 16.55 -0.63 -11.74
N LYS A 70 17.83 -0.27 -11.90
CA LYS A 70 18.73 0.01 -10.75
C LYS A 70 18.84 1.48 -10.38
N VAL A 71 18.16 2.37 -11.08
CA VAL A 71 18.14 3.79 -10.74
C VAL A 71 17.42 3.98 -9.40
N SER A 72 18.00 4.77 -8.49
CA SER A 72 17.51 5.02 -7.13
C SER A 72 17.40 3.79 -6.21
N GLY A 73 18.20 2.73 -6.49
CA GLY A 73 18.37 1.58 -5.61
C GLY A 73 17.94 0.24 -6.22
N GLY A 74 16.91 0.21 -7.05
CA GLY A 74 16.46 -1.00 -7.77
C GLY A 74 15.81 -2.07 -6.87
N SER A 75 15.18 -1.67 -5.78
CA SER A 75 14.35 -2.53 -4.93
C SER A 75 12.87 -2.18 -5.14
N TYR A 76 12.06 -3.19 -5.36
CA TYR A 76 10.62 -3.07 -5.64
C TYR A 76 9.82 -3.95 -4.69
N GLU A 77 9.94 -3.69 -3.40
CA GLU A 77 9.47 -4.55 -2.29
C GLU A 77 8.02 -5.01 -2.43
N TYR A 78 7.10 -4.11 -2.79
CA TYR A 78 5.68 -4.48 -2.99
C TYR A 78 5.48 -5.33 -4.24
N PHE A 79 6.10 -4.96 -5.36
CA PHE A 79 6.01 -5.69 -6.61
C PHE A 79 6.58 -7.11 -6.47
N GLU A 80 7.74 -7.25 -5.82
CA GLU A 80 8.40 -8.51 -5.53
C GLU A 80 7.65 -9.32 -4.47
N GLY A 81 7.24 -8.68 -3.37
CA GLY A 81 6.55 -9.33 -2.24
C GLY A 81 5.18 -9.90 -2.60
N MET A 82 4.51 -9.37 -3.63
CA MET A 82 3.27 -9.92 -4.19
C MET A 82 3.51 -10.98 -5.26
N GLY A 83 4.77 -11.33 -5.56
CA GLY A 83 5.13 -12.33 -6.57
C GLY A 83 4.80 -11.89 -8.00
N LEU A 84 4.70 -10.58 -8.26
CA LEU A 84 4.36 -10.06 -9.58
C LEU A 84 5.43 -10.31 -10.63
N PRO A 85 6.76 -10.38 -10.31
CA PRO A 85 7.78 -10.73 -11.30
C PRO A 85 7.53 -12.07 -12.00
N GLU A 86 7.08 -13.08 -11.23
CA GLU A 86 6.79 -14.44 -11.74
C GLU A 86 5.35 -14.54 -12.27
N LEU A 87 4.44 -13.76 -11.71
CA LEU A 87 3.03 -13.75 -12.10
C LEU A 87 2.82 -13.10 -13.46
N ILE A 88 3.37 -11.90 -13.67
CA ILE A 88 3.23 -11.18 -14.94
C ILE A 88 4.20 -11.78 -15.96
N SER A 89 3.69 -12.51 -16.95
CA SER A 89 4.48 -13.00 -18.06
C SER A 89 4.91 -11.84 -18.98
N GLU A 90 3.96 -11.01 -19.37
CA GLU A 90 4.18 -9.93 -20.32
C GLU A 90 3.27 -8.72 -20.03
N VAL A 91 3.79 -7.53 -20.25
CA VAL A 91 3.00 -6.29 -20.38
C VAL A 91 3.25 -5.73 -21.78
N LYS A 92 2.24 -5.69 -22.62
CA LYS A 92 2.40 -5.30 -24.02
C LYS A 92 1.43 -4.20 -24.43
N LYS A 93 1.93 -3.30 -25.24
CA LYS A 93 1.13 -2.33 -25.98
C LYS A 93 0.38 -3.04 -27.10
N VAL A 94 -0.94 -2.87 -27.16
CA VAL A 94 -1.78 -3.29 -28.29
C VAL A 94 -1.89 -2.14 -29.29
N ASP A 95 -2.21 -0.96 -28.79
CA ASP A 95 -2.20 0.32 -29.50
C ASP A 95 -1.88 1.45 -28.49
N ASP A 96 -1.96 2.72 -28.91
CA ASP A 96 -1.61 3.85 -28.04
C ASP A 96 -2.48 3.97 -26.78
N ASN A 97 -3.70 3.45 -26.80
CA ASN A 97 -4.64 3.52 -25.68
C ASN A 97 -5.08 2.15 -25.14
N THR A 98 -4.42 1.09 -25.58
CA THR A 98 -4.76 -0.27 -25.14
C THR A 98 -3.50 -1.03 -24.72
N VAL A 99 -3.50 -1.55 -23.49
CA VAL A 99 -2.41 -2.36 -22.95
C VAL A 99 -2.95 -3.69 -22.42
N GLN A 100 -2.18 -4.75 -22.61
CA GLN A 100 -2.49 -6.07 -22.08
C GLN A 100 -1.45 -6.51 -21.06
N PHE A 101 -1.94 -7.06 -19.95
CA PHE A 101 -1.15 -7.84 -18.99
C PHE A 101 -1.47 -9.31 -19.22
N VAL A 102 -0.45 -10.11 -19.44
CA VAL A 102 -0.55 -11.56 -19.57
C VAL A 102 0.05 -12.19 -18.32
N LEU A 103 -0.73 -13.01 -17.63
CA LEU A 103 -0.34 -13.68 -16.39
C LEU A 103 0.03 -15.15 -16.67
N THR A 104 0.91 -15.70 -15.86
CA THR A 104 1.29 -17.13 -15.89
C THR A 104 0.18 -18.03 -15.34
N ARG A 105 -0.65 -17.50 -14.42
CA ARG A 105 -1.82 -18.16 -13.82
C ARG A 105 -2.91 -17.12 -13.53
N PRO A 106 -4.18 -17.55 -13.35
CA PRO A 106 -5.19 -16.64 -12.81
C PRO A 106 -4.83 -16.15 -11.41
N GLU A 107 -5.06 -14.86 -11.15
CA GLU A 107 -4.76 -14.23 -9.85
C GLU A 107 -5.91 -13.31 -9.44
N ALA A 108 -6.65 -13.70 -8.41
CA ALA A 108 -7.85 -12.97 -7.98
C ALA A 108 -7.56 -11.53 -7.50
N PRO A 109 -6.49 -11.24 -6.72
CA PRO A 109 -6.18 -9.88 -6.26
C PRO A 109 -5.52 -8.97 -7.29
N PHE A 110 -5.18 -9.46 -8.49
CA PHE A 110 -4.37 -8.72 -9.47
C PHE A 110 -4.88 -7.29 -9.77
N LEU A 111 -6.19 -7.09 -9.89
CA LEU A 111 -6.75 -5.74 -10.08
C LEU A 111 -6.55 -4.84 -8.86
N ALA A 112 -6.64 -5.41 -7.66
CA ALA A 112 -6.40 -4.68 -6.42
C ALA A 112 -4.91 -4.32 -6.28
N ASP A 113 -4.00 -5.22 -6.67
CA ASP A 113 -2.56 -4.95 -6.70
C ASP A 113 -2.25 -3.76 -7.62
N LEU A 114 -2.90 -3.69 -8.80
CA LEU A 114 -2.75 -2.57 -9.74
C LEU A 114 -3.36 -1.24 -9.25
N ALA A 115 -4.17 -1.25 -8.20
CA ALA A 115 -4.71 -0.05 -7.57
C ALA A 115 -3.82 0.51 -6.45
N MET A 116 -2.71 -0.17 -6.13
CA MET A 116 -1.74 0.27 -5.13
C MET A 116 -0.75 1.28 -5.72
N ASP A 117 -0.09 2.04 -4.86
CA ASP A 117 0.81 3.14 -5.23
C ASP A 117 2.06 2.70 -6.01
N PHE A 118 2.60 1.49 -5.74
CA PHE A 118 3.74 0.96 -6.50
C PHE A 118 3.42 0.75 -8.00
N ALA A 119 2.13 0.62 -8.37
CA ALA A 119 1.67 0.49 -9.75
C ALA A 119 1.43 1.86 -10.44
N SER A 120 1.87 2.96 -9.83
CA SER A 120 1.80 4.30 -10.43
C SER A 120 2.54 4.35 -11.77
N ILE A 121 1.89 4.99 -12.75
CA ILE A 121 2.46 5.09 -14.11
C ILE A 121 3.43 6.25 -14.20
N LEU A 122 4.63 5.97 -14.69
CA LEU A 122 5.72 6.91 -14.91
C LEU A 122 5.79 7.33 -16.38
N SER A 123 6.17 8.58 -16.65
CA SER A 123 6.34 9.06 -18.02
C SER A 123 7.61 8.48 -18.66
N LYS A 124 7.43 7.67 -19.69
CA LYS A 124 8.56 7.17 -20.49
C LYS A 124 9.31 8.31 -21.20
N GLU A 125 8.58 9.31 -21.70
CA GLU A 125 9.18 10.47 -22.36
C GLU A 125 10.11 11.24 -21.40
N TYR A 126 9.67 11.46 -20.15
CA TYR A 126 10.50 12.08 -19.13
C TYR A 126 11.70 11.22 -18.75
N ALA A 127 11.50 9.92 -18.60
CA ALA A 127 12.59 8.99 -18.35
C ALA A 127 13.63 9.05 -19.47
N ASP A 128 13.23 8.95 -20.74
CA ASP A 128 14.14 9.03 -21.88
C ASP A 128 14.92 10.35 -21.92
N ALA A 129 14.25 11.47 -21.59
CA ALA A 129 14.89 12.79 -21.50
C ALA A 129 15.93 12.86 -20.39
N MET A 130 15.62 12.34 -19.19
CA MET A 130 16.54 12.36 -18.05
C MET A 130 17.73 11.42 -18.27
N MET A 131 17.51 10.26 -18.87
CA MET A 131 18.58 9.35 -19.26
C MET A 131 19.54 10.01 -20.27
N LYS A 132 18.99 10.66 -21.29
CA LYS A 132 19.78 11.41 -22.27
C LYS A 132 20.56 12.58 -21.66
N ALA A 133 20.00 13.22 -20.66
CA ALA A 133 20.64 14.31 -19.91
C ALA A 133 21.71 13.83 -18.91
N GLY A 134 21.86 12.50 -18.70
CA GLY A 134 22.78 11.92 -17.73
C GLY A 134 22.34 12.10 -16.26
N THR A 135 21.07 12.33 -16.02
CA THR A 135 20.46 12.55 -14.71
C THR A 135 19.23 11.67 -14.48
N PRO A 136 19.33 10.34 -14.66
CA PRO A 136 18.17 9.43 -14.62
C PRO A 136 17.47 9.43 -13.23
N GLU A 137 18.19 9.70 -12.15
CA GLU A 137 17.66 9.79 -10.79
C GLU A 137 16.59 10.88 -10.62
N LYS A 138 16.54 11.86 -11.51
CA LYS A 138 15.51 12.91 -11.49
C LYS A 138 14.11 12.38 -11.75
N LEU A 139 13.97 11.23 -12.41
CA LEU A 139 12.67 10.57 -12.55
C LEU A 139 12.00 10.34 -11.19
N ASP A 140 12.79 9.98 -10.17
CA ASP A 140 12.32 9.68 -8.82
C ASP A 140 12.42 10.89 -7.87
N LEU A 141 13.42 11.75 -8.04
CA LEU A 141 13.65 12.92 -7.16
C LEU A 141 12.76 14.12 -7.52
N ASN A 142 12.46 14.31 -8.80
CA ASN A 142 11.60 15.38 -9.32
C ASN A 142 10.47 14.80 -10.19
N PRO A 143 9.63 13.90 -9.64
CA PRO A 143 8.66 13.17 -10.44
C PRO A 143 7.63 14.10 -11.10
N ILE A 144 7.18 13.68 -12.26
CA ILE A 144 5.97 14.19 -12.90
C ILE A 144 4.91 13.08 -12.91
N GLY A 145 3.66 13.45 -12.78
CA GLY A 145 2.53 12.53 -12.78
C GLY A 145 1.37 13.06 -13.58
N THR A 146 0.25 12.36 -13.49
CA THR A 146 -1.02 12.71 -14.13
C THR A 146 -2.13 12.97 -13.09
N GLY A 147 -1.75 13.04 -11.81
CA GLY A 147 -2.67 13.21 -10.69
C GLY A 147 -3.13 14.65 -10.48
N PRO A 148 -4.04 14.87 -9.51
CA PRO A 148 -4.64 16.18 -9.25
C PRO A 148 -3.68 17.22 -8.68
N PHE A 149 -2.54 16.79 -8.14
CA PHE A 149 -1.55 17.66 -7.51
C PHE A 149 -0.16 17.46 -8.11
N GLN A 150 0.48 18.54 -8.49
CA GLN A 150 1.81 18.60 -9.09
C GLN A 150 2.85 18.96 -8.03
N LEU A 151 3.95 18.20 -7.97
CA LEU A 151 5.07 18.47 -7.05
C LEU A 151 5.70 19.83 -7.34
N GLN A 152 5.85 20.61 -6.29
CA GLN A 152 6.55 21.92 -6.34
C GLN A 152 7.90 21.87 -5.64
N GLN A 153 7.96 21.20 -4.50
CA GLN A 153 9.17 21.14 -3.67
C GLN A 153 9.13 19.91 -2.79
N TYR A 154 10.24 19.21 -2.71
CA TYR A 154 10.54 18.25 -1.66
C TYR A 154 11.75 18.74 -0.86
N GLN A 155 11.57 18.95 0.42
CA GLN A 155 12.63 19.25 1.38
C GLN A 155 12.70 18.09 2.36
N LYS A 156 13.75 17.29 2.25
CA LYS A 156 13.92 16.06 3.05
C LYS A 156 13.76 16.37 4.54
N ASP A 157 13.08 15.49 5.24
CA ASP A 157 12.81 15.53 6.69
C ASP A 157 12.05 16.80 7.17
N SER A 158 11.51 17.60 6.27
CA SER A 158 10.82 18.85 6.57
C SER A 158 9.43 18.92 5.96
N ARG A 159 9.33 19.00 4.63
CA ARG A 159 8.03 19.16 3.95
C ARG A 159 8.05 18.73 2.50
N ILE A 160 6.85 18.39 2.00
CA ILE A 160 6.57 18.22 0.59
C ILE A 160 5.45 19.17 0.21
N ARG A 161 5.64 19.96 -0.83
CA ARG A 161 4.68 20.95 -1.30
C ARG A 161 4.22 20.61 -2.71
N TYR A 162 2.92 20.66 -2.90
CA TYR A 162 2.24 20.49 -4.18
C TYR A 162 1.36 21.70 -4.50
N LYS A 163 1.09 21.90 -5.78
CA LYS A 163 -0.01 22.77 -6.26
C LYS A 163 -1.04 21.94 -7.00
N ALA A 164 -2.29 22.40 -7.03
CA ALA A 164 -3.32 21.83 -7.86
C ALA A 164 -2.92 21.88 -9.34
N PHE A 165 -3.26 20.83 -10.09
CA PHE A 165 -2.93 20.72 -11.51
C PHE A 165 -4.19 21.05 -12.35
N ASP A 166 -4.13 22.17 -13.09
CA ASP A 166 -5.25 22.61 -13.91
C ASP A 166 -5.56 21.67 -15.09
N GLY A 167 -4.57 20.89 -15.52
CA GLY A 167 -4.70 19.90 -16.58
C GLY A 167 -5.21 18.53 -16.14
N TYR A 168 -5.62 18.39 -14.86
CA TYR A 168 -6.09 17.10 -14.34
C TYR A 168 -7.33 16.61 -15.07
N TRP A 169 -7.34 15.35 -15.44
CA TRP A 169 -8.42 14.69 -16.20
C TRP A 169 -9.67 14.37 -15.38
N GLY A 170 -9.57 14.35 -14.06
CA GLY A 170 -10.67 14.10 -13.13
C GLY A 170 -11.26 15.39 -12.54
N THR A 171 -11.89 15.26 -11.39
CA THR A 171 -12.45 16.43 -10.68
C THR A 171 -11.32 17.28 -10.10
N LYS A 172 -11.28 18.56 -10.47
CA LYS A 172 -10.28 19.50 -9.97
C LYS A 172 -10.34 19.59 -8.44
N PRO A 173 -9.16 19.57 -7.74
CA PRO A 173 -9.11 19.80 -6.30
C PRO A 173 -9.73 21.14 -5.89
N GLN A 174 -10.35 21.17 -4.71
CA GLN A 174 -10.91 22.40 -4.13
C GLN A 174 -9.88 23.29 -3.45
N ILE A 175 -8.65 22.78 -3.24
CA ILE A 175 -7.52 23.50 -2.65
C ILE A 175 -6.43 23.71 -3.69
N ASP A 176 -5.80 24.89 -3.68
CA ASP A 176 -4.75 25.23 -4.64
C ASP A 176 -3.37 24.67 -4.23
N THR A 177 -3.14 24.56 -2.92
CA THR A 177 -1.86 24.13 -2.37
C THR A 177 -2.06 23.05 -1.32
N LEU A 178 -1.31 21.94 -1.45
CA LEU A 178 -1.25 20.86 -0.48
C LEU A 178 0.19 20.79 0.07
N VAL A 179 0.33 20.81 1.41
CA VAL A 179 1.63 20.69 2.08
C VAL A 179 1.61 19.56 3.08
N PHE A 180 2.50 18.60 2.91
CA PHE A 180 2.81 17.61 3.94
C PHE A 180 3.96 18.12 4.82
N SER A 181 3.67 18.44 6.08
CA SER A 181 4.67 18.75 7.10
C SER A 181 5.17 17.45 7.73
N ILE A 182 6.42 17.09 7.47
CA ILE A 182 7.01 15.87 8.01
C ILE A 182 7.25 16.06 9.51
N THR A 183 6.41 15.41 10.33
CA THR A 183 6.45 15.53 11.79
C THR A 183 6.27 14.13 12.39
N PRO A 184 7.37 13.40 12.69
CA PRO A 184 7.32 12.01 13.16
C PRO A 184 6.57 11.81 14.49
N ASP A 185 6.75 12.72 15.43
CA ASP A 185 6.13 12.64 16.77
C ASP A 185 4.64 12.97 16.75
N ALA A 186 3.81 12.05 17.27
CA ALA A 186 2.35 12.18 17.27
C ALA A 186 1.84 13.32 18.17
N SER A 187 2.51 13.56 19.30
CA SER A 187 2.12 14.63 20.23
C SER A 187 2.41 16.00 19.64
N VAL A 188 3.53 16.13 18.88
CA VAL A 188 3.84 17.36 18.15
C VAL A 188 2.86 17.59 17.00
N ARG A 189 2.43 16.52 16.28
CA ARG A 189 1.38 16.65 15.27
C ARG A 189 0.07 17.16 15.87
N TYR A 190 -0.31 16.62 17.04
CA TYR A 190 -1.53 17.05 17.72
C TYR A 190 -1.45 18.51 18.17
N ALA A 191 -0.31 18.94 18.73
CA ALA A 191 -0.11 20.34 19.09
C ALA A 191 -0.20 21.30 17.89
N LYS A 192 0.34 20.90 16.73
CA LYS A 192 0.19 21.67 15.47
C LYS A 192 -1.26 21.76 15.01
N LEU A 193 -2.03 20.65 15.11
CA LEU A 193 -3.46 20.66 14.77
C LEU A 193 -4.24 21.64 15.67
N GLN A 194 -4.02 21.58 17.00
CA GLN A 194 -4.67 22.46 17.97
C GLN A 194 -4.35 23.96 17.74
N LYS A 195 -3.14 24.27 17.25
CA LYS A 195 -2.73 25.64 16.92
C LYS A 195 -3.13 26.06 15.50
N ASN A 196 -3.83 25.20 14.75
CA ASN A 196 -4.17 25.41 13.35
C ASN A 196 -2.95 25.63 12.44
N GLU A 197 -1.78 25.10 12.82
CA GLU A 197 -0.57 25.06 11.97
C GLU A 197 -0.69 23.98 10.89
N CYS A 198 -1.50 22.93 11.16
CA CYS A 198 -1.91 21.89 10.21
C CYS A 198 -3.42 21.70 10.32
N GLN A 199 -4.08 21.42 9.20
CA GLN A 199 -5.54 21.22 9.14
C GLN A 199 -5.94 19.75 9.25
N VAL A 200 -5.01 18.84 8.98
CA VAL A 200 -5.22 17.38 9.07
C VAL A 200 -4.03 16.75 9.77
N MET A 201 -4.30 15.80 10.64
CA MET A 201 -3.30 15.01 11.34
C MET A 201 -3.67 13.52 11.25
N PRO A 202 -2.85 12.66 10.62
CA PRO A 202 -3.05 11.21 10.63
C PRO A 202 -2.41 10.58 11.88
N TYR A 203 -2.87 9.40 12.24
CA TYR A 203 -2.28 8.51 13.26
C TYR A 203 -2.03 9.19 14.61
N PRO A 204 -3.09 9.62 15.30
CA PRO A 204 -2.96 10.16 16.65
C PRO A 204 -2.43 9.09 17.62
N ASN A 205 -1.86 9.55 18.73
CA ASN A 205 -1.51 8.64 19.81
C ASN A 205 -2.81 8.06 20.41
N PRO A 206 -2.96 6.73 20.55
CA PRO A 206 -4.15 6.12 21.15
C PRO A 206 -4.56 6.72 22.51
N ALA A 207 -3.57 7.12 23.32
CA ALA A 207 -3.80 7.79 24.60
C ALA A 207 -4.54 9.14 24.49
N ASP A 208 -4.45 9.81 23.33
CA ASP A 208 -5.07 11.11 23.11
C ASP A 208 -6.49 11.03 22.57
N ILE A 209 -6.93 9.87 22.06
CA ILE A 209 -8.23 9.69 21.40
C ILE A 209 -9.40 10.11 22.30
N ALA A 210 -9.39 9.71 23.58
CA ALA A 210 -10.45 10.07 24.52
C ALA A 210 -10.58 11.59 24.70
N ARG A 211 -9.46 12.30 24.74
CA ARG A 211 -9.40 13.76 24.81
C ARG A 211 -9.86 14.40 23.50
N MET A 212 -9.42 13.86 22.36
CA MET A 212 -9.82 14.34 21.04
C MET A 212 -11.33 14.22 20.81
N LYS A 213 -11.98 13.16 21.29
CA LYS A 213 -13.45 12.98 21.23
C LYS A 213 -14.23 14.07 21.99
N GLN A 214 -13.62 14.70 22.98
CA GLN A 214 -14.23 15.77 23.78
C GLN A 214 -13.93 17.17 23.22
N ASP A 215 -12.94 17.29 22.36
CA ASP A 215 -12.51 18.57 21.76
C ASP A 215 -13.42 18.94 20.57
N LYS A 216 -14.31 19.91 20.80
CA LYS A 216 -15.25 20.39 19.77
C LYS A 216 -14.60 21.20 18.66
N SER A 217 -13.32 21.56 18.79
CA SER A 217 -12.58 22.32 17.77
C SER A 217 -12.02 21.44 16.65
N ILE A 218 -12.02 20.12 16.83
CA ILE A 218 -11.53 19.14 15.85
C ILE A 218 -12.65 18.18 15.45
N ASN A 219 -12.52 17.62 14.24
CA ASN A 219 -13.33 16.52 13.76
C ASN A 219 -12.49 15.24 13.79
N LEU A 220 -12.75 14.34 14.74
CA LEU A 220 -12.09 13.04 14.81
C LEU A 220 -12.81 12.04 13.92
N MET A 221 -12.10 11.52 12.92
CA MET A 221 -12.60 10.48 12.00
C MET A 221 -11.95 9.16 12.36
N GLU A 222 -12.75 8.17 12.70
CA GLU A 222 -12.31 6.80 12.97
C GLU A 222 -12.97 5.84 11.99
N MET A 223 -12.20 4.92 11.45
CA MET A 223 -12.75 3.82 10.66
C MET A 223 -11.92 2.55 10.88
N PRO A 224 -12.53 1.36 10.71
CA PRO A 224 -11.82 0.10 10.78
C PRO A 224 -10.66 0.07 9.76
N GLY A 225 -9.47 -0.25 10.27
CA GLY A 225 -8.27 -0.39 9.44
C GLY A 225 -8.20 -1.73 8.72
N LEU A 226 -7.24 -1.85 7.81
CA LEU A 226 -6.96 -3.10 7.08
C LEU A 226 -5.78 -3.88 7.69
N ASN A 227 -5.13 -3.33 8.74
CA ASN A 227 -3.97 -3.95 9.35
C ASN A 227 -4.38 -5.05 10.32
N VAL A 228 -3.68 -6.18 10.25
CA VAL A 228 -3.79 -7.28 11.21
C VAL A 228 -2.44 -7.48 11.89
N GLY A 229 -2.40 -7.33 13.21
CA GLY A 229 -1.24 -7.71 14.02
C GLY A 229 -1.27 -9.20 14.32
N TYR A 230 -0.21 -9.91 14.04
CA TYR A 230 -0.11 -11.35 14.28
C TYR A 230 1.29 -11.77 14.73
N LEU A 231 1.37 -12.92 15.39
CA LEU A 231 2.62 -13.60 15.72
C LEU A 231 2.86 -14.69 14.67
N SER A 232 3.95 -14.53 13.91
CA SER A 232 4.36 -15.51 12.90
C SER A 232 5.29 -16.57 13.50
N TYR A 233 5.02 -17.84 13.23
CA TYR A 233 5.83 -18.94 13.66
C TYR A 233 6.70 -19.47 12.53
N ASN A 234 8.04 -19.53 12.73
CA ASN A 234 8.92 -20.25 11.81
C ASN A 234 8.71 -21.76 11.96
N VAL A 235 7.83 -22.33 11.13
CA VAL A 235 7.46 -23.74 11.19
C VAL A 235 8.57 -24.73 10.79
N GLN A 236 9.70 -24.23 10.31
CA GLN A 236 10.90 -25.04 10.03
C GLN A 236 11.86 -25.13 11.23
N LYS A 237 11.64 -24.30 12.26
CA LYS A 237 12.49 -24.24 13.47
C LYS A 237 11.84 -24.98 14.64
N LYS A 238 12.57 -25.96 15.24
CA LYS A 238 12.07 -26.61 16.45
C LYS A 238 12.02 -25.64 17.63
N PRO A 239 11.01 -25.78 18.51
CA PRO A 239 9.93 -26.77 18.49
C PRO A 239 8.67 -26.27 17.75
N LEU A 240 8.77 -25.20 16.97
CA LEU A 240 7.63 -24.57 16.26
C LEU A 240 7.18 -25.39 15.03
N ASP A 241 7.90 -26.42 14.63
CA ASP A 241 7.50 -27.41 13.63
C ASP A 241 6.34 -28.30 14.12
N ASP A 242 6.17 -28.48 15.44
CA ASP A 242 5.03 -29.18 16.03
C ASP A 242 3.79 -28.28 16.10
N VAL A 243 2.68 -28.72 15.52
CA VAL A 243 1.40 -28.00 15.54
C VAL A 243 0.85 -27.82 16.96
N LYS A 244 1.07 -28.81 17.89
CA LYS A 244 0.62 -28.70 19.27
C LYS A 244 1.30 -27.55 19.99
N VAL A 245 2.59 -27.33 19.72
CA VAL A 245 3.34 -26.20 20.29
C VAL A 245 2.77 -24.88 19.80
N ARG A 246 2.52 -24.73 18.50
CA ARG A 246 1.91 -23.51 17.96
C ARG A 246 0.51 -23.27 18.52
N GLN A 247 -0.31 -24.31 18.64
CA GLN A 247 -1.64 -24.20 19.27
C GLN A 247 -1.53 -23.82 20.76
N ALA A 248 -0.58 -24.39 21.48
CA ALA A 248 -0.34 -24.05 22.89
C ALA A 248 0.01 -22.57 23.04
N LEU A 249 0.93 -22.06 22.21
CA LEU A 249 1.29 -20.64 22.22
C LEU A 249 0.08 -19.74 21.90
N THR A 250 -0.75 -20.15 20.96
CA THR A 250 -1.96 -19.39 20.61
C THR A 250 -2.99 -19.35 21.75
N TYR A 251 -3.22 -20.49 22.44
CA TYR A 251 -4.08 -20.51 23.63
C TYR A 251 -3.50 -19.73 24.82
N ALA A 252 -2.19 -19.56 24.90
CA ALA A 252 -1.52 -18.80 25.96
C ALA A 252 -1.61 -17.26 25.78
N VAL A 253 -1.96 -16.78 24.59
CA VAL A 253 -2.04 -15.35 24.27
C VAL A 253 -3.39 -14.76 24.66
N ASN A 254 -3.40 -13.84 25.62
CA ASN A 254 -4.59 -13.05 25.97
C ASN A 254 -4.71 -11.84 25.04
N LYS A 255 -5.39 -12.03 23.89
CA LYS A 255 -5.58 -10.97 22.89
C LYS A 255 -6.30 -9.75 23.46
N ASP A 256 -7.34 -9.94 24.28
CA ASP A 256 -8.12 -8.85 24.86
C ASP A 256 -7.28 -7.99 25.82
N ALA A 257 -6.42 -8.64 26.62
CA ALA A 257 -5.51 -7.92 27.50
C ALA A 257 -4.48 -7.08 26.71
N ILE A 258 -3.98 -7.60 25.59
CA ILE A 258 -3.07 -6.87 24.69
C ILE A 258 -3.79 -5.69 24.04
N ILE A 259 -5.01 -5.90 23.51
CA ILE A 259 -5.80 -4.83 22.90
C ILE A 259 -6.05 -3.72 23.91
N LYS A 260 -6.42 -4.07 25.15
CA LYS A 260 -6.67 -3.10 26.21
C LYS A 260 -5.40 -2.35 26.62
N ALA A 261 -4.28 -3.05 26.82
CA ALA A 261 -3.05 -2.47 27.35
C ALA A 261 -2.26 -1.66 26.31
N VAL A 262 -2.18 -2.17 25.05
CA VAL A 262 -1.36 -1.58 24.00
C VAL A 262 -2.15 -0.63 23.12
N TYR A 263 -3.34 -1.07 22.68
CA TYR A 263 -4.18 -0.30 21.75
C TYR A 263 -5.28 0.51 22.43
N GLN A 264 -5.36 0.45 23.78
CA GLN A 264 -6.37 1.17 24.59
C GLN A 264 -7.82 0.96 24.06
N GLY A 265 -8.10 -0.23 23.55
CA GLY A 265 -9.39 -0.58 22.96
C GLY A 265 -9.57 -0.18 21.50
N ALA A 266 -8.58 0.45 20.87
CA ALA A 266 -8.62 0.81 19.44
C ALA A 266 -8.26 -0.37 18.54
N GLY A 267 -8.88 -1.53 18.76
CA GLY A 267 -8.69 -2.75 17.97
C GLY A 267 -9.70 -3.81 18.33
N VAL A 268 -9.80 -4.83 17.49
CA VAL A 268 -10.64 -6.01 17.72
C VAL A 268 -9.81 -7.27 17.60
N SER A 269 -10.20 -8.35 18.32
CA SER A 269 -9.53 -9.63 18.22
C SER A 269 -9.67 -10.19 16.80
N ALA A 270 -8.54 -10.57 16.19
CA ALA A 270 -8.50 -11.16 14.87
C ALA A 270 -8.53 -12.69 14.94
N LYS A 271 -9.30 -13.31 14.04
CA LYS A 271 -9.36 -14.76 13.83
C LYS A 271 -8.99 -15.18 12.40
N ASN A 272 -8.78 -14.21 11.50
CA ASN A 272 -8.30 -14.38 10.13
C ASN A 272 -7.05 -13.54 9.90
N LEU A 273 -6.30 -13.84 8.85
CA LEU A 273 -5.17 -13.03 8.40
C LEU A 273 -5.60 -11.74 7.69
N ILE A 274 -6.89 -11.63 7.34
CA ILE A 274 -7.50 -10.44 6.74
C ILE A 274 -8.63 -9.93 7.64
N PRO A 275 -8.87 -8.61 7.71
CA PRO A 275 -9.93 -8.05 8.54
C PRO A 275 -11.33 -8.24 7.90
N PRO A 276 -12.42 -8.10 8.70
CA PRO A 276 -13.80 -8.26 8.21
C PRO A 276 -14.20 -7.28 7.10
N THR A 277 -13.45 -6.21 6.92
CA THR A 277 -13.67 -5.18 5.88
C THR A 277 -13.17 -5.58 4.50
N MET A 278 -12.41 -6.69 4.42
CA MET A 278 -11.87 -7.19 3.15
C MET A 278 -12.68 -8.35 2.61
N TRP A 279 -12.81 -8.40 1.28
CA TRP A 279 -13.38 -9.57 0.61
C TRP A 279 -12.50 -10.81 0.87
N GLY A 280 -13.13 -11.99 0.92
CA GLY A 280 -12.45 -13.24 1.30
C GLY A 280 -12.36 -13.48 2.81
N TYR A 281 -12.80 -12.53 3.67
CA TYR A 281 -12.94 -12.81 5.10
C TYR A 281 -13.95 -13.94 5.33
N ASN A 282 -13.58 -14.91 6.16
CA ASN A 282 -14.44 -16.03 6.53
C ASN A 282 -14.82 -15.97 8.01
N ASP A 283 -16.08 -15.71 8.28
CA ASP A 283 -16.60 -15.61 9.65
C ASP A 283 -16.75 -16.95 10.35
N ASP A 284 -16.76 -18.07 9.60
CA ASP A 284 -16.87 -19.44 10.13
C ASP A 284 -15.56 -19.96 10.75
N VAL A 285 -14.45 -19.24 10.57
CA VAL A 285 -13.15 -19.59 11.19
C VAL A 285 -13.30 -19.54 12.70
N GLN A 286 -13.03 -20.67 13.36
CA GLN A 286 -13.06 -20.76 14.81
C GLN A 286 -11.80 -20.13 15.41
N ASP A 287 -11.99 -19.20 16.34
CA ASP A 287 -10.88 -18.58 17.05
C ASP A 287 -10.38 -19.46 18.21
N TYR A 288 -9.13 -19.25 18.56
CA TYR A 288 -8.54 -19.81 19.77
C TYR A 288 -8.80 -18.86 20.95
N THR A 289 -9.64 -19.27 21.88
CA THR A 289 -9.89 -18.50 23.11
C THR A 289 -8.73 -18.66 24.08
N TYR A 290 -8.41 -17.60 24.83
CA TYR A 290 -7.37 -17.64 25.86
C TYR A 290 -7.64 -18.73 26.89
N ASP A 291 -6.77 -19.75 26.97
CA ASP A 291 -6.87 -20.90 27.86
C ASP A 291 -5.48 -21.41 28.25
N PRO A 292 -4.87 -20.87 29.33
CA PRO A 292 -3.54 -21.28 29.80
C PRO A 292 -3.44 -22.75 30.20
N GLU A 293 -4.52 -23.33 30.72
CA GLU A 293 -4.50 -24.74 31.15
C GLU A 293 -4.46 -25.68 29.93
N LYS A 294 -5.22 -25.37 28.91
CA LYS A 294 -5.14 -26.10 27.63
C LYS A 294 -3.78 -25.91 26.96
N ALA A 295 -3.20 -24.72 27.05
CA ALA A 295 -1.84 -24.46 26.55
C ALA A 295 -0.80 -25.37 27.23
N LYS A 296 -0.85 -25.47 28.56
CA LYS A 296 0.03 -26.37 29.35
C LYS A 296 -0.18 -27.84 28.99
N ALA A 297 -1.44 -28.27 28.85
CA ALA A 297 -1.76 -29.64 28.43
C ALA A 297 -1.15 -29.99 27.08
N LEU A 298 -1.27 -29.12 26.08
CA LEU A 298 -0.69 -29.29 24.75
C LEU A 298 0.85 -29.33 24.80
N LEU A 299 1.48 -28.47 25.59
CA LEU A 299 2.95 -28.54 25.78
C LEU A 299 3.39 -29.83 26.43
N LYS A 300 2.64 -30.36 27.43
CA LYS A 300 2.90 -31.66 28.01
C LYS A 300 2.79 -32.80 27.01
N GLU A 301 1.75 -32.78 26.17
CA GLU A 301 1.59 -33.75 25.09
C GLU A 301 2.71 -33.68 24.04
N ALA A 302 3.32 -32.52 23.84
CA ALA A 302 4.48 -32.32 22.99
C ALA A 302 5.82 -32.64 23.67
N GLY A 303 5.79 -33.11 24.93
CA GLY A 303 6.99 -33.41 25.71
C GLY A 303 7.77 -32.19 26.22
N LEU A 304 7.11 -31.03 26.24
CA LEU A 304 7.69 -29.73 26.60
C LEU A 304 7.06 -29.11 27.85
N GLU A 305 6.64 -29.96 28.82
CA GLU A 305 5.99 -29.49 30.07
C GLU A 305 6.90 -28.58 30.92
N LYS A 306 8.23 -28.66 30.76
CA LYS A 306 9.19 -27.78 31.44
C LYS A 306 9.43 -26.46 30.72
N GLY A 307 8.73 -26.22 29.59
CA GLY A 307 8.93 -25.05 28.74
C GLY A 307 10.13 -25.23 27.78
N PHE A 308 10.33 -24.16 27.00
CA PHE A 308 11.44 -24.06 26.04
C PHE A 308 11.79 -22.60 25.83
N SER A 309 12.91 -22.30 25.17
CA SER A 309 13.31 -20.94 24.78
C SER A 309 13.28 -20.79 23.27
N ILE A 310 12.78 -19.67 22.81
CA ILE A 310 12.81 -19.24 21.41
C ILE A 310 13.18 -17.75 21.34
N ASP A 311 13.79 -17.36 20.24
CA ASP A 311 14.02 -15.95 19.91
C ASP A 311 12.80 -15.43 19.15
N LEU A 312 12.34 -14.21 19.47
CA LEU A 312 11.27 -13.47 18.80
C LEU A 312 11.85 -12.45 17.82
#